data_ae442bc6d5f051396c98fe6ef1031a31
#
_entry.id   ae442bc6d5f051396c98fe6ef1031a31
#
_cell.length_a   1.000
_cell.length_b   1.000
_cell.length_c   1.000
_cell.angle_alpha   90.00
_cell.angle_beta   90.00
_cell.angle_gamma   90.00
#
_symmetry.space_group_name_H-M   'P 1'
#
loop_
_entity.id
_entity.type
_entity.pdbx_description
1 polymer ?
#
loop_
_entity_poly.entity_id
_entity_poly.type
_entity_poly.pdbx_seq_one_letter_code
_entity_poly.pdbx_strand_id
1 'polypeptide(L)'
;MNKRYTSILLFLCINIYYVNAQRANTANIYRFYYNGHTYEVVKENKNWADAVACAVARGGYLAEIDTAAENTAIFDELLNNASITLSLTSTANGGGAAYVWIGGNDRASEGTWIWDGDNTVVSSSFWSGSASGSATNSAYTNWGTTGGTQNEPDNYLSNQDGLAIGLNAWPTTNPPGFGYGEAGQWNDILDTETLFYLIEYNTVLSHDTPEKIENSRVYIYDSQLFIEATNIPIATVALYDLTGKKVFFYQTEAIPKPIDVSSLVKGIYLVKIYAENGSTLAKRIRK
;
A
#
# COMPACT_ATOMS: atom_id res chain seq x y z
N MET A 1 -62.70 37.05 9.94
CA MET A 1 -61.27 37.38 9.82
C MET A 1 -60.45 36.06 9.79
N ASN A 2 -60.14 35.57 8.60
CA ASN A 2 -59.36 34.34 8.44
C ASN A 2 -57.89 34.71 8.32
N LYS A 3 -57.06 34.32 9.32
CA LYS A 3 -55.60 34.46 9.26
C LYS A 3 -55.04 33.30 8.45
N ARG A 4 -54.47 33.59 7.27
CA ARG A 4 -53.67 32.64 6.48
C ARG A 4 -52.27 32.61 7.06
N TYR A 5 -51.85 31.46 7.55
CA TYR A 5 -50.45 31.20 7.92
C TYR A 5 -49.71 30.73 6.68
N THR A 6 -48.75 31.51 6.19
CA THR A 6 -47.86 31.13 5.11
C THR A 6 -46.65 30.39 5.75
N SER A 7 -46.60 29.07 5.59
CA SER A 7 -45.43 28.29 6.02
C SER A 7 -44.32 28.48 4.98
N ILE A 8 -43.24 29.13 5.39
CA ILE A 8 -42.01 29.22 4.60
C ILE A 8 -41.22 27.94 4.87
N LEU A 9 -41.16 27.05 3.88
CA LEU A 9 -40.33 25.84 3.90
C LEU A 9 -38.90 26.25 3.53
N LEU A 10 -38.01 26.34 4.52
CA LEU A 10 -36.60 26.62 4.32
C LEU A 10 -35.91 25.33 3.78
N PHE A 11 -35.65 25.26 2.50
CA PHE A 11 -34.83 24.19 1.91
C PHE A 11 -33.37 24.44 2.30
N LEU A 12 -32.89 23.69 3.28
CA LEU A 12 -31.47 23.63 3.62
C LEU A 12 -30.77 22.75 2.54
N CYS A 13 -30.18 23.37 1.53
CA CYS A 13 -29.29 22.66 0.58
C CYS A 13 -28.02 22.28 1.33
N ILE A 14 -27.96 21.05 1.83
CA ILE A 14 -26.71 20.47 2.31
C ILE A 14 -25.88 20.15 1.05
N ASN A 15 -24.92 21.03 0.73
CA ASN A 15 -23.89 20.71 -0.25
C ASN A 15 -22.97 19.66 0.38
N ILE A 16 -23.20 18.39 0.07
CA ILE A 16 -22.29 17.30 0.38
C ILE A 16 -21.13 17.46 -0.64
N TYR A 17 -20.08 18.12 -0.22
CA TYR A 17 -18.81 18.07 -0.95
C TYR A 17 -18.28 16.64 -0.82
N TYR A 18 -18.45 15.83 -1.87
CA TYR A 18 -17.66 14.62 -2.02
C TYR A 18 -16.21 15.05 -2.23
N VAL A 19 -15.44 15.08 -1.15
CA VAL A 19 -13.98 15.07 -1.28
C VAL A 19 -13.66 13.72 -1.91
N ASN A 20 -13.47 13.70 -3.23
CA ASN A 20 -12.85 12.58 -3.90
C ASN A 20 -11.39 12.56 -3.41
N ALA A 21 -11.13 11.87 -2.30
CA ALA A 21 -9.77 11.45 -1.98
C ALA A 21 -9.29 10.68 -3.21
N GLN A 22 -8.39 11.30 -3.97
CA GLN A 22 -7.94 10.75 -5.24
C GLN A 22 -7.23 9.44 -4.94
N ARG A 23 -7.88 8.32 -5.23
CA ARG A 23 -7.28 6.99 -5.06
C ARG A 23 -6.03 6.92 -5.92
N ALA A 24 -4.94 6.43 -5.33
CA ALA A 24 -3.72 6.20 -6.05
C ALA A 24 -3.93 5.33 -7.30
N ASN A 25 -3.20 5.63 -8.36
CA ASN A 25 -3.20 4.80 -9.57
C ASN A 25 -2.58 3.43 -9.25
N THR A 26 -3.28 2.35 -9.55
CA THR A 26 -2.82 0.99 -9.26
C THR A 26 -1.48 0.65 -9.92
N ALA A 27 -1.14 1.28 -11.05
CA ALA A 27 0.15 1.12 -11.71
C ALA A 27 1.33 1.67 -10.88
N ASN A 28 1.07 2.57 -9.93
CA ASN A 28 2.06 3.18 -9.05
C ASN A 28 2.17 2.47 -7.70
N ILE A 29 1.50 1.34 -7.53
CA ILE A 29 1.44 0.61 -6.27
C ILE A 29 2.27 -0.66 -6.37
N TYR A 30 3.16 -0.85 -5.39
CA TYR A 30 3.83 -2.11 -5.11
C TYR A 30 3.25 -2.71 -3.84
N ARG A 31 2.83 -3.97 -3.88
CA ARG A 31 2.21 -4.66 -2.73
C ARG A 31 3.09 -5.80 -2.25
N PHE A 32 3.24 -5.93 -0.94
CA PHE A 32 3.91 -7.06 -0.31
C PHE A 32 3.15 -7.52 0.96
N TYR A 33 3.60 -8.63 1.51
CA TYR A 33 3.01 -9.24 2.69
C TYR A 33 4.09 -9.57 3.72
N TYR A 34 3.86 -9.19 4.96
CA TYR A 34 4.73 -9.54 6.07
C TYR A 34 3.91 -9.81 7.34
N ASN A 35 4.22 -10.91 8.02
CA ASN A 35 3.71 -11.30 9.36
C ASN A 35 2.19 -11.13 9.58
N GLY A 36 1.36 -11.42 8.60
CA GLY A 36 -0.09 -11.31 8.73
C GLY A 36 -0.67 -10.00 8.21
N HIS A 37 0.16 -9.04 7.84
CA HIS A 37 -0.23 -7.73 7.33
C HIS A 37 0.05 -7.60 5.84
N THR A 38 -0.80 -6.87 5.16
CA THR A 38 -0.56 -6.46 3.77
C THR A 38 -0.09 -5.02 3.75
N TYR A 39 0.90 -4.72 2.92
CA TYR A 39 1.44 -3.38 2.73
C TYR A 39 1.35 -2.95 1.28
N GLU A 40 1.13 -1.66 1.06
CA GLU A 40 1.20 -1.03 -0.26
C GLU A 40 2.16 0.16 -0.24
N VAL A 41 3.22 0.07 -1.04
CA VAL A 41 4.08 1.22 -1.34
C VAL A 41 3.44 2.01 -2.46
N VAL A 42 2.98 3.20 -2.18
CA VAL A 42 2.35 4.08 -3.18
C VAL A 42 3.38 5.08 -3.67
N LYS A 43 3.77 4.94 -4.94
CA LYS A 43 4.79 5.77 -5.61
C LYS A 43 4.15 7.02 -6.25
N GLU A 44 3.40 7.75 -5.44
CA GLU A 44 2.81 9.03 -5.77
C GLU A 44 3.10 10.02 -4.65
N ASN A 45 3.55 11.22 -5.00
CA ASN A 45 3.94 12.21 -4.01
C ASN A 45 2.72 12.87 -3.38
N LYS A 46 2.63 12.77 -2.05
CA LYS A 46 1.62 13.43 -1.22
C LYS A 46 2.26 13.99 0.04
N ASN A 47 1.71 15.08 0.55
CA ASN A 47 2.00 15.52 1.92
C ASN A 47 1.44 14.48 2.92
N TRP A 48 1.87 14.54 4.16
CA TRP A 48 1.52 13.51 5.15
C TRP A 48 0.00 13.35 5.32
N ALA A 49 -0.73 14.45 5.45
CA ALA A 49 -2.19 14.42 5.63
C ALA A 49 -2.94 13.85 4.41
N ASP A 50 -2.51 14.19 3.19
CA ASP A 50 -3.10 13.65 1.97
C ASP A 50 -2.75 12.17 1.78
N ALA A 51 -1.58 11.73 2.25
CA ALA A 51 -1.18 10.32 2.28
C ALA A 51 -2.08 9.52 3.23
N VAL A 52 -2.34 10.03 4.44
CA VAL A 52 -3.32 9.45 5.39
C VAL A 52 -4.70 9.35 4.76
N ALA A 53 -5.19 10.45 4.16
CA ALA A 53 -6.51 10.45 3.51
C ALA A 53 -6.61 9.41 2.38
N CYS A 54 -5.53 9.22 1.62
CA CYS A 54 -5.46 8.18 0.60
C CYS A 54 -5.45 6.77 1.21
N ALA A 55 -4.69 6.54 2.28
CA ALA A 55 -4.64 5.27 2.99
C ALA A 55 -6.02 4.86 3.52
N VAL A 56 -6.72 5.78 4.20
CA VAL A 56 -8.09 5.57 4.71
C VAL A 56 -9.09 5.31 3.57
N ALA A 57 -9.02 6.08 2.46
CA ALA A 57 -9.90 5.87 1.31
C ALA A 57 -9.67 4.51 0.62
N ARG A 58 -8.51 3.88 0.85
CA ARG A 58 -8.16 2.55 0.37
C ARG A 58 -8.51 1.44 1.39
N GLY A 59 -8.95 1.80 2.60
CA GLY A 59 -9.33 0.87 3.66
C GLY A 59 -8.16 0.42 4.54
N GLY A 60 -7.04 1.11 4.50
CA GLY A 60 -5.86 0.93 5.35
C GLY A 60 -5.54 2.20 6.13
N TYR A 61 -4.31 2.29 6.62
CA TYR A 61 -3.73 3.43 7.33
C TYR A 61 -2.26 3.56 6.94
N LEU A 62 -1.61 4.71 7.17
CA LEU A 62 -0.17 4.78 7.01
C LEU A 62 0.50 3.85 8.03
N ALA A 63 1.47 3.07 7.56
CA ALA A 63 2.03 1.96 8.31
C ALA A 63 2.57 2.36 9.69
N GLU A 64 2.28 1.53 10.67
CA GLU A 64 2.88 1.54 12.00
C GLU A 64 3.98 0.48 12.05
N ILE A 65 5.07 0.74 12.71
CA ILE A 65 6.21 -0.19 12.78
C ILE A 65 6.51 -0.49 14.25
N ASP A 66 6.12 -1.68 14.68
CA ASP A 66 6.15 -2.06 16.10
C ASP A 66 7.36 -2.91 16.48
N THR A 67 8.13 -3.40 15.52
CA THR A 67 9.28 -4.27 15.78
C THR A 67 10.46 -4.02 14.84
N ALA A 68 11.67 -4.33 15.29
CA ALA A 68 12.87 -4.28 14.47
C ALA A 68 12.83 -5.23 13.27
N ALA A 69 12.19 -6.39 13.42
CA ALA A 69 12.04 -7.36 12.34
C ALA A 69 11.11 -6.83 11.24
N GLU A 70 10.04 -6.17 11.60
CA GLU A 70 9.12 -5.50 10.69
C GLU A 70 9.79 -4.33 9.97
N ASN A 71 10.49 -3.46 10.71
CA ASN A 71 11.25 -2.36 10.10
C ASN A 71 12.24 -2.88 9.05
N THR A 72 12.97 -3.96 9.36
CA THR A 72 13.91 -4.58 8.44
C THR A 72 13.18 -5.12 7.19
N ALA A 73 12.09 -5.84 7.37
CA ALA A 73 11.31 -6.40 6.25
C ALA A 73 10.72 -5.30 5.35
N ILE A 74 10.14 -4.25 5.95
CA ILE A 74 9.62 -3.09 5.21
C ILE A 74 10.75 -2.41 4.43
N PHE A 75 11.87 -2.13 5.08
CA PHE A 75 13.00 -1.46 4.44
C PHE A 75 13.57 -2.28 3.27
N ASP A 76 13.71 -3.60 3.44
CA ASP A 76 14.18 -4.49 2.36
C ASP A 76 13.24 -4.46 1.15
N GLU A 77 11.92 -4.43 1.37
CA GLU A 77 10.94 -4.32 0.29
C GLU A 77 10.99 -2.95 -0.40
N LEU A 78 11.11 -1.86 0.36
CA LEU A 78 11.24 -0.51 -0.18
C LEU A 78 12.48 -0.36 -1.06
N LEU A 79 13.61 -0.89 -0.59
CA LEU A 79 14.91 -0.71 -1.26
C LEU A 79 15.07 -1.62 -2.47
N ASN A 80 14.69 -2.90 -2.35
CA ASN A 80 15.08 -3.94 -3.30
C ASN A 80 13.95 -4.34 -4.28
N ASN A 81 12.67 -4.20 -3.87
CA ASN A 81 11.56 -4.80 -4.61
C ASN A 81 10.56 -3.76 -5.14
N ALA A 82 10.32 -2.66 -4.43
CA ALA A 82 9.34 -1.65 -4.82
C ALA A 82 9.74 -0.79 -6.03
N SER A 83 11.00 -0.92 -6.50
CA SER A 83 11.54 -0.16 -7.63
C SER A 83 11.36 1.36 -7.45
N ILE A 84 11.73 1.87 -6.28
CA ILE A 84 11.66 3.30 -5.97
C ILE A 84 12.81 4.04 -6.65
N THR A 85 12.48 5.09 -7.39
CA THR A 85 13.47 6.06 -7.87
C THR A 85 13.68 7.12 -6.79
N LEU A 86 14.82 7.09 -6.11
CA LEU A 86 15.09 7.91 -4.92
C LEU A 86 14.84 9.41 -5.15
N SER A 87 15.24 9.96 -6.29
CA SER A 87 15.06 11.37 -6.62
C SER A 87 13.60 11.83 -6.72
N LEU A 88 12.64 10.90 -6.81
CA LEU A 88 11.21 11.22 -6.87
C LEU A 88 10.58 11.36 -5.49
N THR A 89 11.27 10.98 -4.43
CA THR A 89 10.78 11.00 -3.04
C THR A 89 11.83 11.59 -2.08
N SER A 90 12.74 12.43 -2.58
CA SER A 90 13.74 13.13 -1.78
C SER A 90 13.29 14.53 -1.39
N THR A 91 13.73 15.01 -0.22
CA THR A 91 13.41 16.36 0.26
C THR A 91 14.62 17.03 0.90
N ALA A 92 14.75 18.35 0.64
CA ALA A 92 15.77 19.18 1.27
C ALA A 92 15.56 19.30 2.79
N ASN A 93 14.30 19.25 3.27
CA ASN A 93 13.96 19.30 4.68
C ASN A 93 14.52 18.08 5.44
N GLY A 94 14.65 16.93 4.80
CA GLY A 94 15.33 15.74 5.32
C GLY A 94 16.79 15.60 4.87
N GLY A 95 17.52 16.71 4.72
CA GLY A 95 18.94 16.67 4.34
C GLY A 95 19.22 16.16 2.93
N GLY A 96 18.24 16.25 2.00
CA GLY A 96 18.36 15.80 0.61
C GLY A 96 18.19 14.30 0.40
N ALA A 97 17.92 13.53 1.44
CA ALA A 97 17.69 12.09 1.33
C ALA A 97 16.29 11.77 0.81
N ALA A 98 16.12 10.54 0.38
CA ALA A 98 14.84 9.98 -0.04
C ALA A 98 14.13 9.31 1.13
N TYR A 99 12.80 9.50 1.19
CA TYR A 99 11.97 9.02 2.29
C TYR A 99 10.64 8.46 1.79
N VAL A 100 10.01 7.67 2.66
CA VAL A 100 8.64 7.17 2.50
C VAL A 100 7.88 7.47 3.78
N TRP A 101 6.73 8.16 3.68
CA TRP A 101 5.86 8.43 4.81
C TRP A 101 5.38 7.16 5.49
N ILE A 102 5.40 7.16 6.83
CA ILE A 102 4.76 6.18 7.70
C ILE A 102 3.83 6.87 8.71
N GLY A 103 3.08 6.13 9.52
CA GLY A 103 1.91 6.62 10.25
C GLY A 103 2.19 7.46 11.50
N GLY A 104 3.45 7.69 11.86
CA GLY A 104 3.80 8.50 13.04
C GLY A 104 3.70 10.00 12.78
N ASN A 105 3.30 10.75 13.81
CA ASN A 105 3.34 12.21 13.81
C ASN A 105 3.28 12.77 15.24
N ASP A 106 3.67 14.05 15.42
CA ASP A 106 3.49 14.82 16.66
C ASP A 106 2.75 16.15 16.46
N ARG A 107 2.00 16.27 15.35
CA ARG A 107 1.23 17.43 14.90
C ARG A 107 0.30 18.03 15.98
N ALA A 108 -0.25 17.18 16.87
CA ALA A 108 -1.15 17.63 17.92
C ALA A 108 -0.42 18.23 19.12
N SER A 109 0.81 17.77 19.39
CA SER A 109 1.63 18.21 20.51
C SER A 109 3.08 17.88 20.23
N GLU A 110 3.85 18.91 19.97
CA GLU A 110 5.29 18.83 19.74
C GLU A 110 6.01 17.92 20.73
N GLY A 111 6.82 17.01 20.21
CA GLY A 111 7.55 16.01 20.98
C GLY A 111 6.69 14.90 21.58
N THR A 112 5.40 14.81 21.25
CA THR A 112 4.54 13.69 21.63
C THR A 112 4.18 12.90 20.38
N TRP A 113 5.05 11.97 20.03
CA TRP A 113 4.90 11.14 18.83
C TRP A 113 3.88 10.03 19.03
N ILE A 114 2.90 9.98 18.14
CA ILE A 114 1.83 8.99 18.15
C ILE A 114 1.74 8.28 16.80
N TRP A 115 1.26 7.05 16.79
CA TRP A 115 0.80 6.40 15.57
C TRP A 115 -0.64 6.87 15.29
N ASP A 116 -0.88 7.59 14.21
CA ASP A 116 -2.19 8.09 13.79
C ASP A 116 -2.32 8.06 12.26
N GLY A 117 -1.90 6.97 11.67
CA GLY A 117 -1.92 6.74 10.23
C GLY A 117 -3.32 6.69 9.62
N ASP A 118 -4.39 6.68 10.42
CA ASP A 118 -5.80 6.69 10.00
C ASP A 118 -6.57 7.95 10.42
N ASN A 119 -5.91 8.87 11.15
CA ASN A 119 -6.48 10.12 11.67
C ASN A 119 -7.70 9.88 12.58
N THR A 120 -7.63 8.87 13.46
CA THR A 120 -8.73 8.53 14.38
C THR A 120 -8.59 9.10 15.80
N VAL A 121 -7.48 9.77 16.12
CA VAL A 121 -7.22 10.46 17.41
C VAL A 121 -7.10 9.52 18.62
N VAL A 122 -7.22 8.22 18.47
CA VAL A 122 -7.17 7.24 19.58
C VAL A 122 -5.86 6.44 19.51
N SER A 123 -4.75 7.14 19.43
CA SER A 123 -3.45 6.48 19.25
C SER A 123 -2.62 6.52 20.51
N SER A 124 -1.87 5.46 20.79
CA SER A 124 -0.90 5.45 21.87
C SER A 124 0.37 6.17 21.44
N SER A 125 0.93 6.99 22.34
CA SER A 125 2.25 7.59 22.12
C SER A 125 3.31 6.49 22.12
N PHE A 126 4.25 6.55 21.17
CA PHE A 126 5.41 5.66 21.12
C PHE A 126 6.74 6.36 21.49
N TRP A 127 6.78 7.70 21.41
CA TRP A 127 7.97 8.47 21.79
C TRP A 127 7.58 9.79 22.46
N SER A 128 8.42 10.24 23.41
CA SER A 128 8.26 11.53 24.08
C SER A 128 9.58 12.30 24.13
N GLY A 129 9.57 13.49 23.57
CA GLY A 129 10.69 14.42 23.49
C GLY A 129 11.34 14.50 22.10
N SER A 130 12.46 15.22 22.02
CA SER A 130 13.32 15.32 20.85
C SER A 130 14.30 14.13 20.78
N ALA A 131 15.43 14.28 20.10
CA ALA A 131 16.50 13.26 20.05
C ALA A 131 16.98 12.77 21.44
N SER A 132 16.88 13.61 22.46
CA SER A 132 17.17 13.22 23.84
C SER A 132 15.98 12.63 24.61
N GLY A 133 14.86 12.39 23.93
CA GLY A 133 13.65 11.83 24.49
C GLY A 133 13.76 10.33 24.81
N SER A 134 12.61 9.69 24.97
CA SER A 134 12.54 8.25 25.25
C SER A 134 11.29 7.61 24.71
N ALA A 135 11.38 6.32 24.36
CA ALA A 135 10.24 5.51 24.00
C ALA A 135 9.23 5.43 25.15
N THR A 136 7.96 5.55 24.84
CA THR A 136 6.85 5.36 25.77
C THR A 136 6.36 3.92 25.70
N ASN A 137 5.89 3.37 26.82
CA ASN A 137 5.31 2.02 26.87
C ASN A 137 6.20 0.90 26.31
N SER A 138 7.52 1.05 26.33
CA SER A 138 8.48 0.14 25.72
C SER A 138 8.26 -0.07 24.21
N ALA A 139 7.70 0.92 23.52
CA ALA A 139 7.50 0.87 22.08
C ALA A 139 8.83 0.75 21.34
N TYR A 140 8.79 0.08 20.21
CA TYR A 140 9.92 0.06 19.27
C TYR A 140 10.08 1.43 18.62
N THR A 141 11.31 1.87 18.46
CA THR A 141 11.68 3.07 17.72
C THR A 141 12.97 2.84 16.95
N ASN A 142 13.13 3.52 15.83
CA ASN A 142 14.32 3.42 15.00
C ASN A 142 14.78 4.79 14.47
N TRP A 143 14.76 5.78 15.33
CA TRP A 143 15.18 7.14 15.01
C TRP A 143 16.62 7.20 14.49
N GLY A 144 16.89 8.19 13.64
CA GLY A 144 18.21 8.43 13.08
C GLY A 144 19.30 8.53 14.12
N THR A 145 20.37 7.75 13.93
CA THR A 145 21.55 7.72 14.82
C THR A 145 22.82 7.75 14.01
N THR A 146 23.88 8.31 14.62
CA THR A 146 25.22 8.26 14.04
C THR A 146 26.24 8.00 15.12
N GLY A 147 27.10 7.01 14.92
CA GLY A 147 28.11 6.64 15.89
C GLY A 147 27.56 6.23 17.26
N GLY A 148 26.33 5.74 17.33
CA GLY A 148 25.61 5.37 18.55
C GLY A 148 24.95 6.55 19.27
N THR A 149 24.98 7.75 18.71
CA THR A 149 24.26 8.93 19.21
C THR A 149 22.97 9.09 18.43
N GLN A 150 21.85 9.18 19.13
CA GLN A 150 20.55 9.50 18.52
C GLN A 150 20.52 10.97 18.16
N ASN A 151 20.16 11.27 16.93
CA ASN A 151 20.10 12.63 16.39
C ASN A 151 18.67 13.07 16.08
N GLU A 152 17.76 12.12 15.85
CA GLU A 152 16.36 12.38 15.53
C GLU A 152 15.43 11.89 16.67
N PRO A 153 14.23 12.47 16.82
CA PRO A 153 13.68 13.61 16.05
C PRO A 153 14.34 14.91 16.48
N ASP A 154 14.73 15.78 15.54
CA ASP A 154 15.43 17.04 15.85
C ASP A 154 14.56 18.30 15.66
N ASN A 155 13.38 18.16 15.07
CA ASN A 155 12.45 19.24 14.74
C ASN A 155 13.13 20.40 14.02
N TYR A 156 13.89 20.08 12.98
CA TYR A 156 14.64 21.08 12.21
C TYR A 156 13.75 22.22 11.73
N LEU A 157 14.14 23.46 12.01
CA LEU A 157 13.37 24.68 11.78
C LEU A 157 12.05 24.76 12.58
N SER A 158 11.85 23.92 13.59
CA SER A 158 10.65 23.88 14.45
C SER A 158 9.36 23.64 13.65
N ASN A 159 9.36 22.70 12.71
CA ASN A 159 8.20 22.41 11.86
C ASN A 159 8.23 21.00 11.23
N GLN A 160 8.89 20.04 11.87
CA GLN A 160 8.94 18.66 11.37
C GLN A 160 8.00 17.77 12.18
N ASP A 161 6.79 17.56 11.68
CA ASP A 161 5.71 16.91 12.40
C ASP A 161 5.32 15.53 11.81
N GLY A 162 5.89 15.13 10.68
CA GLY A 162 5.57 13.86 10.01
C GLY A 162 6.71 12.86 10.08
N LEU A 163 6.41 11.59 10.33
CA LEU A 163 7.40 10.51 10.41
C LEU A 163 7.62 9.85 9.05
N ALA A 164 8.89 9.67 8.68
CA ALA A 164 9.27 8.98 7.47
C ALA A 164 10.44 8.01 7.68
N ILE A 165 10.45 6.91 6.92
CA ILE A 165 11.61 5.99 6.86
C ILE A 165 12.56 6.45 5.76
N GLY A 166 13.85 6.61 6.08
CA GLY A 166 14.91 7.02 5.16
C GLY A 166 15.35 5.88 4.25
N LEU A 167 15.49 6.15 2.96
CA LEU A 167 15.97 5.18 1.97
C LEU A 167 17.49 5.27 1.74
N ASN A 168 18.13 6.32 2.21
CA ASN A 168 19.58 6.52 2.22
C ASN A 168 19.96 7.40 3.40
N ALA A 169 21.25 7.46 3.74
CA ALA A 169 21.75 8.27 4.83
C ALA A 169 21.52 9.76 4.61
N TRP A 170 21.38 10.51 5.72
CA TRP A 170 21.20 11.97 5.68
C TRP A 170 22.09 12.73 6.69
N PRO A 171 22.46 13.99 6.39
CA PRO A 171 22.27 14.65 5.09
C PRO A 171 23.15 14.01 4.01
N THR A 172 22.67 14.02 2.77
CA THR A 172 23.36 13.39 1.61
C THR A 172 24.70 14.03 1.26
N THR A 173 24.97 15.21 1.82
CA THR A 173 26.24 15.93 1.66
C THR A 173 27.36 15.36 2.54
N ASN A 174 27.04 14.56 3.54
CA ASN A 174 28.00 13.95 4.46
C ASN A 174 28.40 12.56 3.97
N PRO A 175 29.63 12.10 4.26
CA PRO A 175 29.99 10.70 4.07
C PRO A 175 29.11 9.80 4.96
N PRO A 176 28.85 8.54 4.54
CA PRO A 176 28.15 7.56 5.40
C PRO A 176 28.80 7.46 6.79
N GLY A 177 27.99 7.39 7.84
CA GLY A 177 28.42 7.32 9.22
C GLY A 177 28.80 8.67 9.86
N PHE A 178 28.60 9.81 9.15
CA PHE A 178 28.87 11.16 9.65
C PHE A 178 27.66 12.10 9.58
N GLY A 179 26.48 11.54 9.32
CA GLY A 179 25.22 12.28 9.23
C GLY A 179 24.41 12.30 10.52
N TYR A 180 23.11 12.43 10.37
CA TYR A 180 22.13 12.37 11.45
C TYR A 180 21.38 11.03 11.48
N GLY A 181 21.39 10.30 10.36
CA GLY A 181 20.79 8.96 10.29
C GLY A 181 21.24 8.18 9.07
N GLU A 182 20.92 6.89 9.09
CA GLU A 182 21.29 5.90 8.09
C GLU A 182 20.03 5.33 7.41
N ALA A 183 20.23 4.71 6.26
CA ALA A 183 19.16 4.03 5.52
C ALA A 183 18.41 3.01 6.39
N GLY A 184 17.08 3.03 6.36
CA GLY A 184 16.19 2.21 7.17
C GLY A 184 15.84 2.80 8.53
N GLN A 185 16.47 3.90 8.94
CA GLN A 185 16.12 4.64 10.15
C GLN A 185 15.03 5.68 9.88
N TRP A 186 14.46 6.24 10.95
CA TRP A 186 13.35 7.19 10.90
C TRP A 186 13.81 8.62 11.09
N ASN A 187 13.18 9.53 10.37
CA ASN A 187 13.38 10.97 10.47
C ASN A 187 12.04 11.69 10.62
N ASP A 188 12.02 12.77 11.36
CA ASP A 188 10.93 13.74 11.35
C ASP A 188 11.13 14.67 10.16
N ILE A 189 10.07 14.88 9.40
CA ILE A 189 10.06 15.68 8.16
C ILE A 189 8.89 16.65 8.22
N LEU A 190 9.07 17.84 7.65
CA LEU A 190 7.99 18.82 7.48
C LEU A 190 6.81 18.14 6.77
N ASP A 191 5.67 18.05 7.44
CA ASP A 191 4.48 17.30 7.04
C ASP A 191 3.84 17.78 5.74
N THR A 192 4.19 18.97 5.26
CA THR A 192 3.79 19.52 3.93
C THR A 192 4.70 19.12 2.79
N GLU A 193 5.86 18.49 3.05
CA GLU A 193 6.69 17.90 2.00
C GLU A 193 5.93 16.79 1.28
N THR A 194 6.27 16.54 0.02
CA THR A 194 5.55 15.53 -0.76
C THR A 194 6.45 14.33 -1.04
N LEU A 195 6.10 13.19 -0.44
CA LEU A 195 6.85 11.95 -0.49
C LEU A 195 5.95 10.79 -0.97
N PHE A 196 6.57 9.68 -1.33
CA PHE A 196 5.89 8.40 -1.43
C PHE A 196 5.45 7.95 -0.02
N TYR A 197 4.54 6.99 0.07
CA TYR A 197 3.99 6.58 1.35
C TYR A 197 3.70 5.09 1.41
N LEU A 198 3.72 4.55 2.63
CA LEU A 198 3.47 3.15 2.92
C LEU A 198 2.11 3.02 3.62
N ILE A 199 1.23 2.25 3.02
CA ILE A 199 -0.08 1.88 3.60
C ILE A 199 0.03 0.48 4.18
N GLU A 200 -0.53 0.30 5.36
CA GLU A 200 -0.72 -0.98 6.01
C GLU A 200 -2.20 -1.31 6.15
N TYR A 201 -2.51 -2.62 6.16
CA TYR A 201 -3.85 -3.16 6.34
C TYR A 201 -3.86 -4.13 7.51
N ASN A 202 -4.64 -3.84 8.55
CA ASN A 202 -4.76 -4.61 9.82
C ASN A 202 -5.30 -6.03 9.68
N THR A 203 -5.74 -6.39 8.53
CA THR A 203 -6.12 -7.76 8.23
C THR A 203 -5.34 -8.19 7.00
N VAL A 204 -4.89 -9.46 6.99
CA VAL A 204 -5.14 -10.20 5.77
C VAL A 204 -6.55 -9.77 5.40
N LEU A 205 -6.68 -8.84 4.45
CA LEU A 205 -7.97 -8.60 3.86
C LEU A 205 -8.46 -9.98 3.45
N SER A 206 -9.25 -10.61 4.33
CA SER A 206 -9.90 -11.87 4.01
C SER A 206 -10.91 -11.67 2.89
N HIS A 207 -10.75 -10.54 2.16
CA HIS A 207 -11.46 -10.19 0.95
C HIS A 207 -10.54 -9.77 -0.21
N ASP A 208 -9.19 -9.81 0.00
CA ASP A 208 -8.20 -9.91 -1.05
C ASP A 208 -7.19 -11.03 -0.75
N THR A 209 -7.62 -12.16 -0.19
CA THR A 209 -7.23 -13.36 -0.89
C THR A 209 -7.76 -13.10 -2.28
N PRO A 210 -6.92 -12.94 -3.34
CA PRO A 210 -7.44 -12.85 -4.68
C PRO A 210 -8.47 -13.96 -4.75
N GLU A 211 -9.74 -13.57 -5.00
CA GLU A 211 -10.85 -14.50 -4.97
C GLU A 211 -10.33 -15.69 -5.73
N LYS A 212 -10.01 -16.78 -4.99
CA LYS A 212 -9.17 -17.81 -5.58
C LYS A 212 -10.03 -18.38 -6.66
N ILE A 213 -9.58 -18.28 -7.88
CA ILE A 213 -10.18 -18.90 -9.05
C ILE A 213 -10.53 -20.40 -8.82
N GLU A 214 -10.17 -20.93 -7.64
CA GLU A 214 -10.31 -22.31 -7.20
C GLU A 214 -11.74 -22.86 -7.31
N ASN A 215 -12.75 -22.03 -7.13
CA ASN A 215 -14.15 -22.42 -7.23
C ASN A 215 -14.73 -22.33 -8.66
N SER A 216 -13.93 -21.91 -9.62
CA SER A 216 -14.38 -21.81 -11.02
C SER A 216 -14.66 -23.19 -11.59
N ARG A 217 -15.79 -23.34 -12.26
CA ARG A 217 -16.06 -24.54 -13.08
C ARG A 217 -15.40 -24.36 -14.43
N VAL A 218 -14.64 -25.36 -14.85
CA VAL A 218 -13.96 -25.36 -16.15
C VAL A 218 -14.31 -26.65 -16.86
N TYR A 219 -14.91 -26.57 -18.02
CA TYR A 219 -15.34 -27.72 -18.80
C TYR A 219 -15.38 -27.42 -20.31
N ILE A 220 -15.35 -28.46 -21.13
CA ILE A 220 -15.58 -28.36 -22.56
C ILE A 220 -16.94 -28.94 -22.89
N TYR A 221 -17.72 -28.19 -23.64
CA TYR A 221 -18.97 -28.64 -24.22
C TYR A 221 -19.05 -28.13 -25.67
N ASP A 222 -19.45 -28.98 -26.61
CA ASP A 222 -19.58 -28.69 -28.04
C ASP A 222 -18.35 -27.94 -28.64
N SER A 223 -17.14 -28.43 -28.31
CA SER A 223 -15.87 -27.81 -28.74
C SER A 223 -15.62 -26.37 -28.25
N GLN A 224 -16.38 -25.94 -27.24
CA GLN A 224 -16.20 -24.67 -26.56
C GLN A 224 -15.70 -24.91 -25.15
N LEU A 225 -14.68 -24.18 -24.71
CA LEU A 225 -14.20 -24.17 -23.33
C LEU A 225 -14.97 -23.11 -22.56
N PHE A 226 -15.65 -23.54 -21.52
CA PHE A 226 -16.38 -22.69 -20.58
C PHE A 226 -15.57 -22.55 -19.31
N ILE A 227 -15.46 -21.32 -18.83
CA ILE A 227 -14.85 -20.97 -17.54
C ILE A 227 -15.89 -20.16 -16.79
N GLU A 228 -16.59 -20.80 -15.89
CA GLU A 228 -17.53 -20.16 -14.98
C GLU A 228 -16.72 -19.67 -13.76
N ALA A 229 -16.04 -18.55 -13.94
CA ALA A 229 -15.32 -17.87 -12.87
C ALA A 229 -16.30 -16.98 -12.10
N THR A 230 -16.17 -16.97 -10.80
CA THR A 230 -16.72 -15.90 -9.97
C THR A 230 -15.96 -14.63 -10.33
N ASN A 231 -16.58 -13.53 -10.41
CA ASN A 231 -16.19 -12.09 -10.54
C ASN A 231 -14.71 -11.67 -10.79
N ILE A 232 -13.79 -12.59 -11.11
CA ILE A 232 -12.37 -12.28 -11.32
C ILE A 232 -12.07 -12.21 -12.82
N PRO A 233 -11.56 -11.08 -13.32
CA PRO A 233 -11.10 -10.98 -14.70
C PRO A 233 -9.97 -11.98 -15.00
N ILE A 234 -10.13 -12.74 -16.10
CA ILE A 234 -9.15 -13.71 -16.55
C ILE A 234 -8.24 -13.02 -17.57
N ALA A 235 -6.92 -13.04 -17.29
CA ALA A 235 -5.91 -12.48 -18.19
C ALA A 235 -5.53 -13.47 -19.31
N THR A 236 -5.23 -14.73 -18.94
CA THR A 236 -4.83 -15.73 -19.94
C THR A 236 -5.33 -17.14 -19.61
N VAL A 237 -5.51 -17.94 -20.66
CA VAL A 237 -5.86 -19.37 -20.58
C VAL A 237 -4.90 -20.17 -21.44
N ALA A 238 -4.26 -21.19 -20.86
CA ALA A 238 -3.36 -22.09 -21.57
C ALA A 238 -3.79 -23.55 -21.36
N LEU A 239 -3.76 -24.35 -22.43
CA LEU A 239 -3.99 -25.79 -22.34
C LEU A 239 -2.69 -26.54 -22.64
N TYR A 240 -2.44 -27.56 -21.87
CA TYR A 240 -1.29 -28.44 -22.01
C TYR A 240 -1.78 -29.88 -22.20
N ASP A 241 -1.10 -30.63 -23.06
CA ASP A 241 -1.30 -32.08 -23.16
C ASP A 241 -0.64 -32.80 -21.97
N LEU A 242 -0.81 -34.11 -21.91
CA LEU A 242 -0.24 -34.94 -20.83
C LEU A 242 1.29 -35.01 -20.81
N THR A 243 1.95 -34.56 -21.89
CA THR A 243 3.42 -34.44 -21.94
C THR A 243 3.92 -33.10 -21.40
N GLY A 244 3.02 -32.20 -21.05
CA GLY A 244 3.36 -30.85 -20.60
C GLY A 244 3.56 -29.85 -21.75
N LYS A 245 3.34 -30.26 -23.00
CA LYS A 245 3.42 -29.36 -24.16
C LYS A 245 2.21 -28.45 -24.19
N LYS A 246 2.44 -27.13 -24.31
CA LYS A 246 1.36 -26.15 -24.50
C LYS A 246 0.77 -26.32 -25.92
N VAL A 247 -0.52 -26.65 -25.98
CA VAL A 247 -1.22 -26.95 -27.23
C VAL A 247 -2.25 -25.88 -27.59
N PHE A 248 -2.58 -25.00 -26.64
CA PHE A 248 -3.50 -23.89 -26.84
C PHE A 248 -3.15 -22.73 -25.93
N PHE A 249 -3.33 -21.50 -26.42
CA PHE A 249 -3.12 -20.28 -25.63
C PHE A 249 -4.15 -19.24 -26.07
N TYR A 250 -4.79 -18.61 -25.09
CA TYR A 250 -5.75 -17.53 -25.31
C TYR A 250 -5.47 -16.41 -24.33
N GLN A 251 -5.39 -15.19 -24.84
CA GLN A 251 -5.31 -13.97 -24.06
C GLN A 251 -6.59 -13.16 -24.27
N THR A 252 -7.19 -12.67 -23.20
CA THR A 252 -8.46 -11.94 -23.26
C THR A 252 -8.33 -10.59 -22.59
N GLU A 253 -9.08 -9.61 -23.09
CA GLU A 253 -9.23 -8.28 -22.49
C GLU A 253 -10.60 -8.15 -21.77
N ALA A 254 -11.41 -9.23 -21.71
CA ALA A 254 -12.74 -9.22 -21.11
C ALA A 254 -13.11 -10.59 -20.53
N ILE A 255 -14.12 -10.64 -19.66
CA ILE A 255 -14.73 -11.86 -19.11
C ILE A 255 -15.10 -12.83 -20.23
N PRO A 256 -14.72 -14.09 -20.15
CA PRO A 256 -14.70 -14.97 -21.29
C PRO A 256 -16.09 -15.27 -21.84
N LYS A 257 -16.26 -14.98 -23.10
CA LYS A 257 -17.15 -15.76 -23.96
C LYS A 257 -16.59 -17.18 -24.06
N PRO A 258 -17.40 -18.21 -24.35
CA PRO A 258 -16.88 -19.54 -24.59
C PRO A 258 -15.70 -19.50 -25.58
N ILE A 259 -14.59 -20.14 -25.23
CA ILE A 259 -13.37 -20.13 -26.04
C ILE A 259 -13.42 -21.31 -27.00
N ASP A 260 -13.30 -21.05 -28.31
CA ASP A 260 -13.29 -22.11 -29.31
C ASP A 260 -11.98 -22.95 -29.19
N VAL A 261 -12.15 -24.24 -28.92
CA VAL A 261 -11.10 -25.24 -28.86
C VAL A 261 -11.33 -26.38 -29.86
N SER A 262 -12.04 -26.10 -30.95
CA SER A 262 -12.34 -27.11 -32.00
C SER A 262 -11.10 -27.71 -32.62
N SER A 263 -10.00 -26.96 -32.70
CA SER A 263 -8.69 -27.40 -33.21
C SER A 263 -8.02 -28.48 -32.36
N LEU A 264 -8.42 -28.66 -31.09
CA LEU A 264 -7.85 -29.69 -30.23
C LEU A 264 -8.43 -31.07 -30.59
N VAL A 265 -7.62 -32.11 -30.53
CA VAL A 265 -8.06 -33.49 -30.65
C VAL A 265 -8.75 -34.00 -29.39
N LYS A 266 -9.58 -35.04 -29.47
CA LYS A 266 -10.17 -35.66 -28.29
C LYS A 266 -9.09 -36.19 -27.37
N GLY A 267 -9.14 -35.81 -26.08
CA GLY A 267 -8.11 -36.15 -25.13
C GLY A 267 -8.27 -35.50 -23.77
N ILE A 268 -7.30 -35.73 -22.90
CA ILE A 268 -7.23 -35.12 -21.58
C ILE A 268 -6.19 -33.98 -21.64
N TYR A 269 -6.58 -32.85 -21.10
CA TYR A 269 -5.77 -31.64 -21.06
C TYR A 269 -5.69 -31.07 -19.64
N LEU A 270 -4.59 -30.40 -19.34
CA LEU A 270 -4.44 -29.54 -18.20
C LEU A 270 -4.72 -28.09 -18.63
N VAL A 271 -5.79 -27.49 -18.13
CA VAL A 271 -6.07 -26.07 -18.31
C VAL A 271 -5.36 -25.31 -17.19
N LYS A 272 -4.59 -24.30 -17.55
CA LYS A 272 -4.02 -23.32 -16.62
C LYS A 272 -4.59 -21.94 -16.94
N ILE A 273 -5.22 -21.33 -15.93
CA ILE A 273 -5.89 -20.03 -16.02
C ILE A 273 -5.10 -19.08 -15.14
N TYR A 274 -4.82 -17.88 -15.66
CA TYR A 274 -4.18 -16.80 -14.95
C TYR A 274 -5.17 -15.63 -14.89
N ALA A 275 -5.48 -15.17 -13.70
CA ALA A 275 -6.31 -14.00 -13.49
C ALA A 275 -5.48 -12.71 -13.47
N GLU A 276 -6.13 -11.56 -13.71
CA GLU A 276 -5.47 -10.25 -13.67
C GLU A 276 -4.90 -9.90 -12.28
N ASN A 277 -5.47 -10.45 -11.23
CA ASN A 277 -4.99 -10.29 -9.85
C ASN A 277 -3.79 -11.21 -9.50
N GLY A 278 -3.22 -11.93 -10.48
CA GLY A 278 -2.09 -12.84 -10.30
C GLY A 278 -2.45 -14.23 -9.79
N SER A 279 -3.73 -14.50 -9.41
CA SER A 279 -4.13 -15.85 -9.01
C SER A 279 -4.13 -16.83 -10.18
N THR A 280 -3.84 -18.11 -9.91
CA THR A 280 -3.79 -19.15 -10.93
C THR A 280 -4.64 -20.35 -10.56
N LEU A 281 -5.28 -20.95 -11.56
CA LEU A 281 -6.02 -22.21 -11.43
C LEU A 281 -5.50 -23.23 -12.44
N ALA A 282 -5.28 -24.47 -11.99
CA ALA A 282 -4.99 -25.59 -12.87
C ALA A 282 -6.07 -26.67 -12.70
N LYS A 283 -6.72 -27.08 -13.80
CA LYS A 283 -7.73 -28.14 -13.79
C LYS A 283 -7.51 -29.12 -14.93
N ARG A 284 -7.76 -30.38 -14.66
CA ARG A 284 -7.80 -31.43 -15.69
C ARG A 284 -9.18 -31.45 -16.32
N ILE A 285 -9.23 -31.38 -17.64
CA ILE A 285 -10.47 -31.42 -18.44
C ILE A 285 -10.34 -32.49 -19.52
N ARG A 286 -11.48 -32.90 -20.06
CA ARG A 286 -11.56 -33.82 -21.20
C ARG A 286 -12.31 -33.14 -22.35
N LYS A 287 -11.73 -33.24 -23.54
CA LYS A 287 -12.41 -32.92 -24.80
C LYS A 287 -13.00 -34.17 -25.43
#